data_de17d103bdcd0c85080d08a40e51ab1d
#
_entry.id   de17d103bdcd0c85080d08a40e51ab1d
#
_cell.length_a   1.000
_cell.length_b   1.000
_cell.length_c   1.000
_cell.angle_alpha   90.00
_cell.angle_beta   90.00
_cell.angle_gamma   90.00
#
_symmetry.space_group_name_H-M   'P 1'
#
loop_
_entity.id
_entity.type
_entity.pdbx_description
1 polymer ?
#
loop_
_entity_poly.entity_id
_entity_poly.type
_entity_poly.pdbx_seq_one_letter_code
_entity_poly.pdbx_strand_id
1 'polypeptide(L)'
;LSTAMNYDFDIMPTYMHIGWGNELHYFPMTLANTYAGGNGFNGKPVLQFTYQFTTLNNGNLDGFSPMFNIIRGNYDRHFRKLAQDVKAYGKPVLFRLCNEMNTDWTSYCGMITLCDPDIFVMAWERLYNIFLEEGVDNCIWIFNPIAKSTPYSSWGEALCYMPDEKYVQALGLTYYEMGNGTSVESFKDMYSYEYNTFDPYYDAFPWIISEFACGSGGERLYDWGIGGYKNTVLRRNAKLQAKWVKEMFDCFEKSDKPGYEFAKKIKGAVWFCVNDYASIDGNTYIINNLRIDPELTDTIECFRDGLARTHQ
;
A
#
# COMPACT_ATOMS: atom_id res chain seq x y z
N LEU A 1 -11.24 -10.43 -11.62
CA LEU A 1 -11.86 -10.22 -10.32
C LEU A 1 -13.18 -9.45 -10.45
N SER A 2 -13.24 -8.33 -11.20
CA SER A 2 -14.47 -7.54 -11.42
C SER A 2 -15.66 -8.40 -11.85
N THR A 3 -15.47 -9.28 -12.81
CA THR A 3 -16.52 -10.21 -13.26
C THR A 3 -16.99 -11.13 -12.13
N ALA A 4 -16.05 -11.65 -11.32
CA ALA A 4 -16.38 -12.53 -10.20
C ALA A 4 -17.10 -11.80 -9.08
N MET A 5 -16.76 -10.53 -8.85
CA MET A 5 -17.38 -9.68 -7.82
C MET A 5 -18.66 -8.98 -8.31
N ASN A 6 -18.90 -8.97 -9.62
CA ASN A 6 -19.93 -8.16 -10.28
C ASN A 6 -19.86 -6.69 -9.88
N TYR A 7 -18.61 -6.16 -9.89
CA TYR A 7 -18.31 -4.80 -9.46
C TYR A 7 -17.11 -4.24 -10.24
N ASP A 8 -17.24 -3.00 -10.69
CA ASP A 8 -16.15 -2.25 -11.30
C ASP A 8 -15.43 -1.47 -10.20
N PHE A 9 -14.18 -1.85 -9.94
CA PHE A 9 -13.40 -1.27 -8.85
C PHE A 9 -13.05 0.19 -9.11
N ASP A 10 -13.07 0.99 -8.04
CA ASP A 10 -12.92 2.44 -8.10
C ASP A 10 -11.48 2.92 -8.04
N ILE A 11 -10.56 2.07 -7.59
CA ILE A 11 -9.13 2.39 -7.46
C ILE A 11 -8.32 1.35 -8.23
N MET A 12 -7.41 1.83 -9.09
CA MET A 12 -6.44 0.99 -9.79
C MET A 12 -5.04 1.28 -9.25
N PRO A 13 -4.43 0.35 -8.51
CA PRO A 13 -3.07 0.53 -8.01
C PRO A 13 -2.04 0.26 -9.11
N THR A 14 -0.96 1.02 -9.09
CA THR A 14 0.25 0.76 -9.87
C THR A 14 1.48 1.13 -9.06
N TYR A 15 2.59 0.46 -9.35
CA TYR A 15 3.86 0.62 -8.65
C TYR A 15 4.95 0.98 -9.64
N MET A 16 5.79 1.93 -9.26
CA MET A 16 6.93 2.37 -10.05
C MET A 16 8.09 2.73 -9.14
N HIS A 17 9.30 2.43 -9.59
CA HIS A 17 10.56 2.84 -8.96
C HIS A 17 11.17 4.02 -9.72
N ILE A 18 12.19 4.69 -9.13
CA ILE A 18 12.97 5.71 -9.86
C ILE A 18 13.57 5.12 -11.14
N GLY A 19 14.10 3.90 -11.08
CA GLY A 19 14.65 3.28 -12.26
C GLY A 19 15.12 1.85 -12.06
N TRP A 20 15.51 1.22 -13.17
CA TRP A 20 16.13 -0.10 -13.21
C TRP A 20 17.42 -0.04 -14.04
N GLY A 21 18.53 -0.48 -13.48
CA GLY A 21 19.81 -0.34 -14.14
C GLY A 21 20.14 1.13 -14.42
N ASN A 22 20.39 1.45 -15.67
CA ASN A 22 20.63 2.82 -16.13
C ASN A 22 19.37 3.53 -16.67
N GLU A 23 18.21 2.87 -16.61
CA GLU A 23 16.98 3.41 -17.15
C GLU A 23 16.16 4.06 -16.02
N LEU A 24 15.80 5.33 -16.22
CA LEU A 24 14.87 6.04 -15.33
C LEU A 24 13.43 5.76 -15.73
N HIS A 25 12.58 5.52 -14.74
CA HIS A 25 11.17 5.27 -14.95
C HIS A 25 10.35 6.55 -14.76
N TYR A 26 9.43 6.77 -15.67
CA TYR A 26 8.54 7.93 -15.68
C TYR A 26 7.10 7.51 -15.43
N PHE A 27 6.21 8.49 -15.37
CA PHE A 27 4.78 8.24 -15.15
C PHE A 27 4.23 7.28 -16.23
N PRO A 28 3.49 6.22 -15.83
CA PRO A 28 3.02 5.20 -16.77
C PRO A 28 1.79 5.66 -17.56
N MET A 29 1.94 6.69 -18.38
CA MET A 29 0.87 7.41 -19.08
C MET A 29 -0.06 6.48 -19.87
N THR A 30 0.50 5.53 -20.62
CA THR A 30 -0.29 4.60 -21.44
C THR A 30 -1.15 3.70 -20.57
N LEU A 31 -0.59 3.14 -19.51
CA LEU A 31 -1.32 2.29 -18.57
C LEU A 31 -2.42 3.10 -17.86
N ALA A 32 -2.06 4.30 -17.36
CA ALA A 32 -3.00 5.19 -16.67
C ALA A 32 -4.19 5.56 -17.57
N ASN A 33 -3.95 5.94 -18.82
CA ASN A 33 -5.02 6.29 -19.76
C ASN A 33 -5.88 5.09 -20.19
N THR A 34 -5.29 3.89 -20.22
CA THR A 34 -6.01 2.67 -20.64
C THR A 34 -6.94 2.16 -19.54
N TYR A 35 -6.42 2.04 -18.32
CA TYR A 35 -7.08 1.32 -17.24
C TYR A 35 -7.63 2.20 -16.11
N ALA A 36 -7.23 3.47 -16.06
CA ALA A 36 -7.69 4.44 -15.08
C ALA A 36 -8.16 5.72 -15.78
N GLY A 37 -8.28 6.80 -15.05
CA GLY A 37 -8.57 8.12 -15.60
C GLY A 37 -10.00 8.54 -15.39
N GLY A 38 -10.67 7.98 -14.41
CA GLY A 38 -11.93 8.41 -13.88
C GLY A 38 -11.81 8.84 -12.41
N ASN A 39 -12.96 9.02 -11.79
CA ASN A 39 -13.10 9.35 -10.37
C ASN A 39 -13.62 8.15 -9.54
N GLY A 40 -13.64 6.95 -10.10
CA GLY A 40 -14.32 5.81 -9.50
C GLY A 40 -15.85 5.89 -9.60
N PHE A 41 -16.54 5.16 -8.74
CA PHE A 41 -18.01 5.12 -8.66
C PHE A 41 -18.70 4.89 -10.01
N ASN A 42 -18.62 3.64 -10.49
CA ASN A 42 -19.20 3.17 -11.75
C ASN A 42 -18.63 3.81 -13.04
N GLY A 43 -17.55 4.56 -12.94
CA GLY A 43 -16.76 5.04 -14.06
C GLY A 43 -15.42 4.32 -14.18
N LYS A 44 -14.50 4.89 -14.95
CA LYS A 44 -13.12 4.41 -14.89
C LYS A 44 -12.53 4.67 -13.51
N PRO A 45 -11.69 3.76 -12.97
CA PRO A 45 -11.07 3.92 -11.66
C PRO A 45 -10.16 5.15 -11.60
N VAL A 46 -9.99 5.69 -10.39
CA VAL A 46 -8.90 6.61 -10.06
C VAL A 46 -7.59 5.85 -9.97
N LEU A 47 -6.51 6.44 -10.45
CA LEU A 47 -5.18 5.85 -10.36
C LEU A 47 -4.61 6.01 -8.95
N GLN A 48 -4.25 4.92 -8.28
CA GLN A 48 -3.31 4.95 -7.15
C GLN A 48 -1.91 4.70 -7.69
N PHE A 49 -1.11 5.75 -7.71
CA PHE A 49 0.26 5.71 -8.20
C PHE A 49 1.24 5.60 -7.04
N THR A 50 1.74 4.39 -6.80
CA THR A 50 2.80 4.15 -5.83
C THR A 50 4.14 4.40 -6.48
N TYR A 51 4.87 5.37 -5.97
CA TYR A 51 6.19 5.74 -6.46
C TYR A 51 7.24 5.56 -5.36
N GLN A 52 8.26 4.77 -5.64
CA GLN A 52 9.25 4.36 -4.65
C GLN A 52 10.62 4.97 -4.98
N PHE A 53 11.28 5.51 -3.96
CA PHE A 53 12.66 5.98 -4.05
C PHE A 53 13.64 4.80 -4.07
N THR A 54 13.51 3.98 -5.10
CA THR A 54 14.31 2.78 -5.30
C THR A 54 14.92 2.81 -6.69
N THR A 55 16.21 2.48 -6.74
CA THR A 55 16.90 2.17 -7.99
C THR A 55 17.25 0.69 -7.97
N LEU A 56 16.66 -0.08 -8.88
CA LEU A 56 16.96 -1.50 -9.01
C LEU A 56 18.18 -1.68 -9.90
N ASN A 57 19.35 -1.57 -9.33
CA ASN A 57 20.62 -1.81 -10.01
C ASN A 57 21.20 -3.16 -9.62
N ASN A 58 21.58 -3.97 -10.59
CA ASN A 58 22.25 -5.26 -10.42
C ASN A 58 23.59 -5.12 -9.66
N GLY A 59 23.53 -4.90 -8.35
CA GLY A 59 24.70 -4.81 -7.48
C GLY A 59 25.50 -3.52 -7.56
N ASN A 60 25.15 -2.56 -8.39
CA ASN A 60 25.64 -1.19 -8.26
C ASN A 60 24.80 -0.47 -7.24
N LEU A 61 25.35 -0.33 -6.08
CA LEU A 61 24.99 0.62 -5.07
C LEU A 61 25.26 2.04 -5.64
N ASP A 62 24.49 2.43 -6.66
CA ASP A 62 24.37 3.84 -6.94
C ASP A 62 23.63 4.48 -5.78
N GLY A 63 24.24 4.13 -4.84
CA GLY A 63 24.06 4.33 -3.48
C GLY A 63 23.37 3.17 -2.83
N PHE A 64 23.94 3.00 -1.79
CA PHE A 64 23.42 2.39 -0.62
C PHE A 64 21.96 2.86 -0.35
N SER A 65 21.64 4.11 -0.70
CA SER A 65 20.28 4.63 -0.78
C SER A 65 20.23 5.81 -1.75
N PRO A 66 19.22 5.90 -2.64
CA PRO A 66 19.03 7.08 -3.48
C PRO A 66 18.70 8.33 -2.66
N MET A 67 18.30 8.19 -1.40
CA MET A 67 17.83 9.27 -0.54
C MET A 67 18.82 10.42 -0.43
N PHE A 68 20.11 10.12 -0.25
CA PHE A 68 21.15 11.16 -0.16
C PHE A 68 21.35 11.92 -1.48
N ASN A 69 21.17 11.26 -2.62
CA ASN A 69 21.20 11.90 -3.92
C ASN A 69 19.94 12.72 -4.18
N ILE A 70 18.78 12.25 -3.68
CA ILE A 70 17.51 12.99 -3.76
C ILE A 70 17.63 14.31 -3.00
N ILE A 71 18.02 14.28 -1.72
CA ILE A 71 18.11 15.51 -0.91
C ILE A 71 19.14 16.51 -1.44
N ARG A 72 20.18 16.03 -2.18
CA ARG A 72 21.17 16.88 -2.86
C ARG A 72 20.68 17.45 -4.19
N GLY A 73 19.54 16.99 -4.70
CA GLY A 73 18.94 17.45 -5.94
C GLY A 73 19.44 16.74 -7.20
N ASN A 74 20.16 15.66 -7.08
CA ASN A 74 20.68 14.93 -8.24
C ASN A 74 19.56 14.31 -9.11
N TYR A 75 18.36 14.14 -8.54
CA TYR A 75 17.18 13.62 -9.25
C TYR A 75 16.18 14.71 -9.66
N ASP A 76 16.43 16.00 -9.41
CA ASP A 76 15.46 17.08 -9.67
C ASP A 76 14.96 17.11 -11.11
N ARG A 77 15.85 16.95 -12.06
CA ARG A 77 15.47 16.92 -13.50
C ARG A 77 14.51 15.78 -13.79
N HIS A 78 14.72 14.62 -13.21
CA HIS A 78 13.86 13.46 -13.34
C HIS A 78 12.50 13.70 -12.69
N PHE A 79 12.50 14.24 -11.48
CA PHE A 79 11.27 14.54 -10.73
C PHE A 79 10.45 15.64 -11.38
N ARG A 80 11.09 16.66 -11.99
CA ARG A 80 10.36 17.66 -12.80
C ARG A 80 9.67 17.02 -13.98
N LYS A 81 10.33 16.11 -14.68
CA LYS A 81 9.70 15.36 -15.78
C LYS A 81 8.54 14.50 -15.31
N LEU A 82 8.69 13.82 -14.18
CA LEU A 82 7.62 13.06 -13.54
C LEU A 82 6.41 13.95 -13.21
N ALA A 83 6.66 15.11 -12.60
CA ALA A 83 5.63 16.09 -12.25
C ALA A 83 4.90 16.61 -13.50
N GLN A 84 5.63 16.94 -14.56
CA GLN A 84 5.06 17.38 -15.84
C GLN A 84 4.18 16.31 -16.48
N ASP A 85 4.59 15.03 -16.38
CA ASP A 85 3.79 13.92 -16.91
C ASP A 85 2.50 13.71 -16.11
N VAL A 86 2.58 13.78 -14.78
CA VAL A 86 1.39 13.73 -13.90
C VAL A 86 0.45 14.89 -14.17
N LYS A 87 0.98 16.10 -14.33
CA LYS A 87 0.18 17.27 -14.73
C LYS A 87 -0.48 17.07 -16.09
N ALA A 88 0.27 16.57 -17.07
CA ALA A 88 -0.24 16.29 -18.42
C ALA A 88 -1.31 15.21 -18.45
N TYR A 89 -1.28 14.26 -17.51
CA TYR A 89 -2.35 13.29 -17.32
C TYR A 89 -3.67 13.96 -16.96
N GLY A 90 -3.64 15.03 -16.16
CA GLY A 90 -4.75 15.95 -15.92
C GLY A 90 -5.98 15.34 -15.22
N LYS A 91 -5.83 14.16 -14.61
CA LYS A 91 -6.90 13.45 -13.90
C LYS A 91 -6.44 13.17 -12.48
N PRO A 92 -7.36 12.95 -11.52
CA PRO A 92 -6.97 12.69 -10.14
C PRO A 92 -6.01 11.50 -10.00
N VAL A 93 -5.00 11.67 -9.16
CA VAL A 93 -4.01 10.65 -8.80
C VAL A 93 -3.94 10.54 -7.29
N LEU A 94 -4.20 9.37 -6.76
CA LEU A 94 -3.85 9.00 -5.39
C LEU A 94 -2.34 8.70 -5.37
N PHE A 95 -1.54 9.70 -4.99
CA PHE A 95 -0.09 9.62 -5.07
C PHE A 95 0.48 9.05 -3.77
N ARG A 96 0.81 7.77 -3.81
CA ARG A 96 1.36 7.01 -2.69
C ARG A 96 2.88 7.00 -2.79
N LEU A 97 3.54 7.96 -2.13
CA LEU A 97 4.99 8.08 -2.18
C LEU A 97 5.63 7.19 -1.12
N CYS A 98 6.58 6.34 -1.53
CA CYS A 98 7.44 5.58 -0.63
C CYS A 98 6.71 4.88 0.52
N ASN A 99 5.82 3.97 0.16
CA ASN A 99 5.09 3.16 1.12
C ASN A 99 6.02 2.36 2.04
N GLU A 100 5.57 2.08 3.25
CA GLU A 100 6.26 1.20 4.21
C GLU A 100 7.67 1.67 4.59
N MET A 101 7.87 2.97 4.75
CA MET A 101 9.17 3.55 5.09
C MET A 101 9.69 3.13 6.48
N ASN A 102 8.78 2.69 7.36
CA ASN A 102 9.07 2.24 8.72
C ASN A 102 9.40 0.74 8.80
N THR A 103 10.09 0.21 7.78
CA THR A 103 10.49 -1.20 7.64
C THR A 103 11.99 -1.35 7.49
N ASP A 104 12.49 -2.56 7.28
CA ASP A 104 13.89 -2.86 7.04
C ASP A 104 14.18 -3.38 5.61
N TRP A 105 13.15 -3.45 4.74
CA TRP A 105 13.28 -3.99 3.38
C TRP A 105 13.21 -2.94 2.26
N THR A 106 12.90 -1.68 2.56
CA THR A 106 12.87 -0.62 1.54
C THR A 106 14.21 0.12 1.45
N SER A 107 14.56 0.63 0.28
CA SER A 107 15.79 1.40 0.06
C SER A 107 15.76 2.82 0.66
N TYR A 108 14.63 3.22 1.20
CA TYR A 108 14.38 4.51 1.82
C TYR A 108 14.00 4.41 3.30
N CYS A 109 14.13 3.23 3.90
CA CYS A 109 13.84 3.01 5.31
C CYS A 109 14.94 3.59 6.23
N GLY A 110 14.60 3.76 7.50
CA GLY A 110 15.50 4.33 8.49
C GLY A 110 16.82 3.58 8.65
N MET A 111 16.83 2.24 8.56
CA MET A 111 18.07 1.48 8.63
C MET A 111 19.08 1.88 7.55
N ILE A 112 18.59 2.19 6.37
CA ILE A 112 19.42 2.59 5.23
C ILE A 112 19.78 4.09 5.31
N THR A 113 18.93 4.89 5.96
CA THR A 113 19.16 6.33 6.14
C THR A 113 19.80 6.67 7.50
N LEU A 114 20.69 5.82 7.98
CA LEU A 114 21.48 6.03 9.21
C LEU A 114 20.64 6.13 10.49
N CYS A 115 19.50 5.48 10.54
CA CYS A 115 18.49 5.55 11.60
C CYS A 115 17.94 6.97 11.82
N ASP A 116 17.93 7.77 10.74
CA ASP A 116 17.46 9.14 10.76
C ASP A 116 16.24 9.31 9.83
N PRO A 117 15.01 9.33 10.40
CA PRO A 117 13.79 9.52 9.62
C PRO A 117 13.71 10.89 8.93
N ASP A 118 14.41 11.92 9.42
CA ASP A 118 14.38 13.26 8.82
C ASP A 118 14.91 13.24 7.38
N ILE A 119 15.80 12.32 7.05
CA ILE A 119 16.28 12.13 5.68
C ILE A 119 15.13 11.75 4.73
N PHE A 120 14.21 10.91 5.20
CA PHE A 120 13.01 10.56 4.45
C PHE A 120 12.09 11.78 4.29
N VAL A 121 11.85 12.51 5.38
CA VAL A 121 11.03 13.72 5.38
C VAL A 121 11.58 14.75 4.39
N MET A 122 12.89 15.03 4.43
CA MET A 122 13.55 15.96 3.49
C MET A 122 13.37 15.54 2.03
N ALA A 123 13.46 14.25 1.73
CA ALA A 123 13.28 13.76 0.36
C ALA A 123 11.82 13.84 -0.09
N TRP A 124 10.88 13.54 0.79
CA TRP A 124 9.44 13.72 0.55
C TRP A 124 9.10 15.17 0.23
N GLU A 125 9.48 16.08 1.11
CA GLU A 125 9.23 17.51 0.95
C GLU A 125 9.85 18.08 -0.32
N ARG A 126 11.05 17.59 -0.69
CA ARG A 126 11.69 17.99 -1.94
C ARG A 126 10.86 17.61 -3.16
N LEU A 127 10.38 16.38 -3.23
CA LEU A 127 9.55 15.94 -4.36
C LEU A 127 8.24 16.72 -4.40
N TYR A 128 7.58 16.90 -3.27
CA TYR A 128 6.35 17.69 -3.16
C TYR A 128 6.56 19.13 -3.68
N ASN A 129 7.62 19.80 -3.25
CA ASN A 129 7.92 21.15 -3.68
C ASN A 129 8.19 21.23 -5.20
N ILE A 130 8.87 20.24 -5.79
CA ILE A 130 9.04 20.16 -7.25
C ILE A 130 7.68 20.05 -7.95
N PHE A 131 6.76 19.22 -7.46
CA PHE A 131 5.42 19.13 -8.03
C PHE A 131 4.65 20.45 -7.92
N LEU A 132 4.78 21.14 -6.80
CA LEU A 132 4.19 22.46 -6.58
C LEU A 132 4.75 23.51 -7.57
N GLU A 133 6.08 23.54 -7.73
CA GLU A 133 6.76 24.43 -8.69
C GLU A 133 6.35 24.17 -10.13
N GLU A 134 6.14 22.92 -10.52
CA GLU A 134 5.62 22.55 -11.86
C GLU A 134 4.10 22.80 -12.00
N GLY A 135 3.43 23.18 -10.91
CA GLY A 135 2.00 23.49 -10.88
C GLY A 135 1.13 22.26 -11.06
N VAL A 136 1.50 21.14 -10.42
CA VAL A 136 0.68 19.92 -10.33
C VAL A 136 -0.37 20.11 -9.24
N ASP A 137 -1.64 20.01 -9.61
CA ASP A 137 -2.80 20.21 -8.73
C ASP A 137 -3.76 19.00 -8.68
N ASN A 138 -3.40 17.92 -9.35
CA ASN A 138 -4.24 16.74 -9.52
C ASN A 138 -3.78 15.54 -8.65
N CYS A 139 -2.88 15.74 -7.67
CA CYS A 139 -2.41 14.71 -6.76
C CYS A 139 -3.02 14.84 -5.36
N ILE A 140 -3.41 13.71 -4.78
CA ILE A 140 -3.68 13.53 -3.35
C ILE A 140 -2.49 12.77 -2.79
N TRP A 141 -1.68 13.43 -1.97
CA TRP A 141 -0.46 12.85 -1.38
C TRP A 141 -0.79 11.98 -0.18
N ILE A 142 -0.43 10.71 -0.26
CA ILE A 142 -0.76 9.70 0.74
C ILE A 142 0.52 9.31 1.48
N PHE A 143 0.60 9.64 2.76
CA PHE A 143 1.61 9.11 3.66
C PHE A 143 1.21 7.71 4.11
N ASN A 144 2.01 6.68 3.75
CA ASN A 144 1.61 5.28 3.92
C ASN A 144 2.66 4.44 4.65
N PRO A 145 2.64 4.39 5.97
CA PRO A 145 3.42 3.42 6.73
C PRO A 145 2.85 2.01 6.64
N ILE A 146 3.64 1.01 7.08
CA ILE A 146 3.10 -0.28 7.48
C ILE A 146 2.64 -0.21 8.95
N ALA A 147 1.62 -0.96 9.28
CA ALA A 147 1.00 -0.94 10.60
C ALA A 147 1.97 -1.26 11.75
N LYS A 148 2.86 -2.22 11.56
CA LYS A 148 3.84 -2.64 12.57
C LYS A 148 5.25 -2.34 12.08
N SER A 149 5.91 -1.35 12.69
CA SER A 149 7.28 -0.97 12.36
C SER A 149 8.26 -2.13 12.55
N THR A 150 9.20 -2.27 11.61
CA THR A 150 10.22 -3.33 11.60
C THR A 150 11.57 -2.72 11.22
N PRO A 151 12.62 -2.85 12.03
CA PRO A 151 12.59 -3.37 13.40
C PRO A 151 11.85 -2.41 14.35
N TYR A 152 11.29 -2.95 15.43
CA TYR A 152 10.70 -2.11 16.47
C TYR A 152 11.79 -1.27 17.15
N SER A 153 11.72 0.04 17.01
CA SER A 153 12.70 0.98 17.56
C SER A 153 12.11 2.39 17.60
N SER A 154 12.63 3.23 18.48
CA SER A 154 12.12 4.60 18.66
C SER A 154 12.25 5.46 17.39
N TRP A 155 13.27 5.23 16.57
CA TRP A 155 13.44 5.90 15.28
C TRP A 155 12.66 5.23 14.12
N GLY A 156 12.20 4.00 14.34
CA GLY A 156 11.43 3.23 13.36
C GLY A 156 9.93 3.50 13.42
N GLU A 157 9.44 4.21 14.41
CA GLU A 157 8.02 4.51 14.55
C GLU A 157 7.50 5.33 13.36
N ALA A 158 6.33 4.95 12.85
CA ALA A 158 5.74 5.57 11.67
C ALA A 158 5.62 7.10 11.79
N LEU A 159 5.26 7.59 12.98
CA LEU A 159 5.11 9.02 13.24
C LEU A 159 6.42 9.82 13.10
N CYS A 160 7.58 9.17 13.26
CA CYS A 160 8.89 9.81 13.05
C CYS A 160 9.15 10.17 11.58
N TYR A 161 8.49 9.49 10.64
CA TYR A 161 8.64 9.73 9.20
C TYR A 161 7.59 10.69 8.64
N MET A 162 6.65 11.15 9.45
CA MET A 162 5.56 11.99 8.96
C MET A 162 6.09 13.38 8.57
N PRO A 163 5.90 13.81 7.30
CA PRO A 163 6.19 15.17 6.88
C PRO A 163 5.25 16.17 7.57
N ASP A 164 5.58 17.44 7.49
CA ASP A 164 4.66 18.52 7.93
C ASP A 164 3.28 18.34 7.25
N GLU A 165 2.21 18.57 7.99
CA GLU A 165 0.81 18.36 7.58
C GLU A 165 0.49 18.99 6.20
N LYS A 166 1.10 20.13 5.86
CA LYS A 166 0.88 20.81 4.58
C LYS A 166 1.31 19.99 3.36
N TYR A 167 2.14 18.95 3.56
CA TYR A 167 2.65 18.08 2.50
C TYR A 167 1.87 16.76 2.36
N VAL A 168 0.82 16.56 3.15
CA VAL A 168 0.02 15.33 3.18
C VAL A 168 -1.45 15.68 3.08
N GLN A 169 -2.23 14.91 2.32
CA GLN A 169 -3.68 15.08 2.20
C GLN A 169 -4.47 13.86 2.66
N ALA A 170 -3.81 12.69 2.79
CA ALA A 170 -4.42 11.48 3.32
C ALA A 170 -3.41 10.61 4.03
N LEU A 171 -3.87 9.86 5.03
CA LEU A 171 -3.10 8.76 5.60
C LEU A 171 -3.40 7.48 4.82
N GLY A 172 -2.35 6.77 4.45
CA GLY A 172 -2.42 5.42 3.92
C GLY A 172 -2.00 4.41 4.98
N LEU A 173 -2.37 3.17 4.77
CA LEU A 173 -1.88 2.05 5.58
C LEU A 173 -1.61 0.85 4.69
N THR A 174 -0.52 0.15 5.00
CA THR A 174 -0.33 -1.25 4.61
C THR A 174 -0.54 -2.11 5.83
N TYR A 175 -1.56 -2.98 5.80
CA TYR A 175 -1.83 -3.88 6.91
C TYR A 175 -2.41 -5.19 6.43
N TYR A 176 -1.68 -6.28 6.68
CA TYR A 176 -2.08 -7.62 6.31
C TYR A 176 -2.44 -8.45 7.53
N GLU A 177 -3.58 -9.14 7.46
CA GLU A 177 -3.84 -10.30 8.29
C GLU A 177 -3.39 -11.55 7.51
N MET A 178 -2.20 -12.05 7.82
CA MET A 178 -1.64 -13.17 7.06
C MET A 178 -2.40 -14.46 7.30
N GLY A 179 -3.02 -14.61 8.48
CA GLY A 179 -3.78 -15.77 8.86
C GLY A 179 -2.93 -17.06 8.92
N ASN A 180 -3.16 -17.87 9.92
CA ASN A 180 -2.49 -19.16 10.04
C ASN A 180 -3.40 -20.34 9.63
N GLY A 181 -4.54 -20.04 9.02
CA GLY A 181 -5.56 -21.03 8.63
C GLY A 181 -6.46 -21.49 9.77
N THR A 182 -6.20 -21.07 11.01
CA THR A 182 -7.02 -21.44 12.19
C THR A 182 -7.64 -20.25 12.89
N SER A 183 -6.98 -19.08 12.88
CA SER A 183 -7.46 -17.84 13.48
C SER A 183 -7.00 -16.64 12.67
N VAL A 184 -7.72 -15.53 12.82
CA VAL A 184 -7.40 -14.22 12.25
C VAL A 184 -7.70 -13.15 13.30
N GLU A 185 -6.87 -12.11 13.34
CA GLU A 185 -7.17 -10.89 14.06
C GLU A 185 -8.37 -10.19 13.36
N SER A 186 -9.29 -9.63 14.12
CA SER A 186 -10.48 -9.03 13.51
C SER A 186 -10.12 -7.74 12.75
N PHE A 187 -10.87 -7.43 11.67
CA PHE A 187 -10.72 -6.15 10.97
C PHE A 187 -10.89 -4.98 11.93
N LYS A 188 -11.87 -5.09 12.83
CA LYS A 188 -12.12 -4.05 13.82
C LYS A 188 -10.94 -3.81 14.75
N ASP A 189 -10.34 -4.86 15.29
CA ASP A 189 -9.25 -4.73 16.26
C ASP A 189 -8.01 -4.14 15.58
N MET A 190 -7.66 -4.64 14.38
CA MET A 190 -6.56 -4.13 13.57
C MET A 190 -6.68 -2.62 13.36
N TYR A 191 -7.79 -2.15 12.82
CA TYR A 191 -7.91 -0.74 12.43
C TYR A 191 -8.31 0.19 13.56
N SER A 192 -8.92 -0.31 14.64
CA SER A 192 -9.09 0.46 15.86
C SER A 192 -7.75 0.76 16.55
N TYR A 193 -6.81 -0.18 16.50
CA TYR A 193 -5.46 0.05 17.03
C TYR A 193 -4.76 1.18 16.26
N GLU A 194 -4.76 1.12 14.93
CA GLU A 194 -4.14 2.15 14.10
C GLU A 194 -4.84 3.51 14.26
N TYR A 195 -6.17 3.52 14.37
CA TYR A 195 -6.92 4.74 14.65
C TYR A 195 -6.46 5.39 15.96
N ASN A 196 -6.37 4.64 17.04
CA ASN A 196 -5.91 5.15 18.33
C ASN A 196 -4.45 5.63 18.30
N THR A 197 -3.65 5.13 17.38
CA THR A 197 -2.24 5.54 17.21
C THR A 197 -2.13 6.86 16.46
N PHE A 198 -2.89 7.04 15.36
CA PHE A 198 -2.74 8.19 14.47
C PHE A 198 -3.71 9.33 14.78
N ASP A 199 -4.96 9.05 15.17
CA ASP A 199 -5.99 10.07 15.34
C ASP A 199 -5.62 11.18 16.35
N PRO A 200 -4.90 10.91 17.47
CA PRO A 200 -4.49 11.95 18.39
C PRO A 200 -3.61 13.04 17.77
N TYR A 201 -2.95 12.75 16.64
CA TYR A 201 -2.02 13.65 15.96
C TYR A 201 -2.55 14.14 14.61
N TYR A 202 -3.35 13.30 13.93
CA TYR A 202 -3.73 13.50 12.52
C TYR A 202 -5.23 13.28 12.29
N ASP A 203 -6.06 13.81 13.18
CA ASP A 203 -7.51 13.65 13.14
C ASP A 203 -8.18 14.29 11.91
N ALA A 204 -7.53 15.27 11.27
CA ALA A 204 -8.05 15.95 10.08
C ALA A 204 -7.98 15.11 8.81
N PHE A 205 -7.11 14.08 8.75
CA PHE A 205 -6.85 13.36 7.51
C PHE A 205 -7.84 12.23 7.25
N PRO A 206 -8.36 12.11 6.01
CA PRO A 206 -9.03 10.89 5.56
C PRO A 206 -8.03 9.75 5.41
N TRP A 207 -8.50 8.51 5.50
CA TRP A 207 -7.69 7.32 5.34
C TRP A 207 -7.97 6.63 4.01
N ILE A 208 -6.88 6.23 3.35
CA ILE A 208 -6.90 5.32 2.21
C ILE A 208 -6.13 4.07 2.63
N ILE A 209 -6.81 2.95 2.86
CA ILE A 209 -6.12 1.68 3.09
C ILE A 209 -5.49 1.27 1.76
N SER A 210 -4.29 1.76 1.52
CA SER A 210 -3.65 1.68 0.20
C SER A 210 -3.22 0.27 -0.18
N GLU A 211 -3.10 -0.61 0.82
CA GLU A 211 -2.70 -1.99 0.61
C GLU A 211 -3.08 -2.85 1.81
N PHE A 212 -3.96 -3.81 1.60
CA PHE A 212 -4.37 -4.73 2.65
C PHE A 212 -4.88 -6.04 2.07
N ALA A 213 -4.89 -7.08 2.88
CA ALA A 213 -5.59 -8.32 2.62
C ALA A 213 -5.72 -9.15 3.89
N CYS A 214 -6.60 -10.16 3.83
CA CYS A 214 -6.64 -11.24 4.78
C CYS A 214 -6.28 -12.54 4.07
N GLY A 215 -5.35 -13.32 4.64
CA GLY A 215 -4.96 -14.61 4.10
C GLY A 215 -6.05 -15.66 4.28
N SER A 216 -6.15 -16.55 3.31
CA SER A 216 -7.01 -17.74 3.42
C SER A 216 -6.29 -18.92 4.11
N GLY A 217 -5.08 -18.71 4.63
CA GLY A 217 -4.21 -19.78 5.12
C GLY A 217 -3.65 -20.64 3.98
N GLY A 218 -3.34 -21.89 4.29
CA GLY A 218 -2.82 -22.82 3.27
C GLY A 218 -1.38 -22.51 2.88
N GLU A 219 -0.54 -22.29 3.87
CA GLU A 219 0.90 -22.13 3.68
C GLU A 219 1.50 -23.33 2.95
N ARG A 220 2.25 -23.03 1.90
CA ARG A 220 3.10 -24.01 1.24
C ARG A 220 4.55 -23.63 1.47
N LEU A 221 5.31 -24.55 2.03
CA LEU A 221 6.74 -24.39 2.13
C LEU A 221 7.36 -24.66 0.76
N TYR A 222 7.91 -23.66 0.12
CA TYR A 222 8.70 -23.79 -1.09
C TYR A 222 10.18 -23.85 -0.73
N ASP A 223 10.84 -24.90 -1.15
CA ASP A 223 12.26 -25.09 -0.95
C ASP A 223 13.01 -24.89 -2.28
N TRP A 224 13.75 -23.80 -2.38
CA TRP A 224 14.52 -23.45 -3.56
C TRP A 224 15.68 -24.43 -3.82
N GLY A 225 16.18 -25.10 -2.77
CA GLY A 225 17.25 -26.08 -2.91
C GLY A 225 16.80 -27.35 -3.65
N ILE A 226 15.54 -27.72 -3.53
CA ILE A 226 14.94 -28.84 -4.26
C ILE A 226 14.06 -28.40 -5.43
N GLY A 227 13.87 -27.11 -5.62
CA GLY A 227 13.03 -26.57 -6.69
C GLY A 227 11.55 -26.94 -6.59
N GLY A 228 11.02 -27.15 -5.37
CA GLY A 228 9.65 -27.62 -5.20
C GLY A 228 9.09 -27.40 -3.79
N TYR A 229 7.81 -27.69 -3.62
CA TYR A 229 7.14 -27.58 -2.32
C TYR A 229 7.48 -28.76 -1.42
N LYS A 230 8.02 -28.47 -0.24
CA LYS A 230 8.44 -29.48 0.74
C LYS A 230 7.27 -30.16 1.44
N ASN A 231 6.26 -29.36 1.82
CA ASN A 231 5.01 -29.85 2.43
C ASN A 231 3.92 -28.80 2.29
N THR A 232 2.67 -29.23 2.18
CA THR A 232 1.51 -28.35 2.40
C THR A 232 1.18 -28.41 3.88
N VAL A 233 1.54 -27.36 4.62
CA VAL A 233 1.46 -27.38 6.08
C VAL A 233 0.05 -27.12 6.57
N LEU A 234 -0.65 -26.18 5.93
CA LEU A 234 -1.98 -25.77 6.33
C LEU A 234 -2.95 -25.85 5.15
N ARG A 235 -4.19 -26.15 5.46
CA ARG A 235 -5.28 -26.07 4.47
C ARG A 235 -5.78 -24.64 4.39
N ARG A 236 -6.08 -24.20 3.18
CA ARG A 236 -6.79 -22.93 2.96
C ARG A 236 -8.13 -22.96 3.71
N ASN A 237 -8.47 -21.86 4.35
CA ASN A 237 -9.71 -21.71 5.07
C ASN A 237 -10.49 -20.49 4.53
N ALA A 238 -11.20 -20.71 3.44
CA ALA A 238 -12.03 -19.67 2.82
C ALA A 238 -13.05 -19.08 3.79
N LYS A 239 -13.55 -19.85 4.74
CA LYS A 239 -14.53 -19.40 5.73
C LYS A 239 -13.97 -18.37 6.69
N LEU A 240 -12.69 -18.47 7.08
CA LEU A 240 -12.02 -17.46 7.91
C LEU A 240 -11.85 -16.16 7.13
N GLN A 241 -11.35 -16.25 5.90
CA GLN A 241 -11.21 -15.08 5.04
C GLN A 241 -12.57 -14.43 4.76
N ALA A 242 -13.59 -15.21 4.42
CA ALA A 242 -14.96 -14.73 4.20
C ALA A 242 -15.55 -14.05 5.43
N LYS A 243 -15.37 -14.63 6.62
CA LYS A 243 -15.78 -14.02 7.89
C LYS A 243 -15.12 -12.67 8.12
N TRP A 244 -13.82 -12.56 7.85
CA TRP A 244 -13.06 -11.33 8.00
C TRP A 244 -13.54 -10.26 7.00
N VAL A 245 -13.77 -10.63 5.75
CA VAL A 245 -14.33 -9.73 4.73
C VAL A 245 -15.73 -9.24 5.12
N LYS A 246 -16.56 -10.15 5.61
CA LYS A 246 -17.89 -9.76 6.11
C LYS A 246 -17.79 -8.75 7.25
N GLU A 247 -16.93 -8.99 8.22
CA GLU A 247 -16.69 -8.07 9.34
C GLU A 247 -16.18 -6.70 8.86
N MET A 248 -15.31 -6.66 7.88
CA MET A 248 -14.84 -5.40 7.25
C MET A 248 -16.03 -4.56 6.77
N PHE A 249 -16.94 -5.13 5.99
CA PHE A 249 -18.11 -4.43 5.50
C PHE A 249 -19.08 -4.06 6.63
N ASP A 250 -19.27 -4.94 7.62
CA ASP A 250 -20.06 -4.64 8.81
C ASP A 250 -19.49 -3.43 9.59
N CYS A 251 -18.17 -3.25 9.60
CA CYS A 251 -17.53 -2.06 10.19
C CYS A 251 -17.83 -0.79 9.39
N PHE A 252 -17.79 -0.85 8.07
CA PHE A 252 -18.14 0.30 7.22
C PHE A 252 -19.58 0.74 7.41
N GLU A 253 -20.53 -0.20 7.48
CA GLU A 253 -21.95 0.10 7.76
C GLU A 253 -22.17 0.69 9.14
N LYS A 254 -21.32 0.35 10.10
CA LYS A 254 -21.41 0.84 11.47
C LYS A 254 -20.56 2.08 11.74
N SER A 255 -20.02 2.72 10.71
CA SER A 255 -19.07 3.84 10.83
C SER A 255 -19.58 5.01 11.70
N ASP A 256 -20.89 5.20 11.80
CA ASP A 256 -21.51 6.22 12.66
C ASP A 256 -21.81 5.74 14.09
N LYS A 257 -21.46 4.51 14.44
CA LYS A 257 -21.69 3.94 15.76
C LYS A 257 -20.45 4.09 16.66
N PRO A 258 -20.65 4.26 17.98
CA PRO A 258 -19.55 4.28 18.94
C PRO A 258 -18.67 3.02 18.83
N GLY A 259 -17.35 3.20 18.81
CA GLY A 259 -16.34 2.15 18.66
C GLY A 259 -16.09 1.71 17.21
N TYR A 260 -16.58 2.49 16.22
CA TYR A 260 -16.33 2.30 14.79
C TYR A 260 -15.84 3.60 14.12
N GLU A 261 -15.34 4.54 14.90
CA GLU A 261 -14.88 5.86 14.44
C GLU A 261 -13.81 5.74 13.35
N PHE A 262 -12.94 4.74 13.46
CA PHE A 262 -11.92 4.44 12.47
C PHE A 262 -12.52 4.20 11.07
N ALA A 263 -13.64 3.49 11.01
CA ALA A 263 -14.30 3.16 9.74
C ALA A 263 -14.83 4.42 9.03
N LYS A 264 -15.19 5.46 9.78
CA LYS A 264 -15.61 6.75 9.23
C LYS A 264 -14.45 7.49 8.53
N LYS A 265 -13.21 7.28 8.98
CA LYS A 265 -12.01 7.86 8.37
C LYS A 265 -11.70 7.23 7.01
N ILE A 266 -12.00 5.94 6.82
CA ILE A 266 -11.67 5.18 5.62
C ILE A 266 -12.54 5.66 4.44
N LYS A 267 -11.88 6.18 3.40
CA LYS A 267 -12.51 6.69 2.18
C LYS A 267 -12.19 5.83 0.95
N GLY A 268 -11.27 4.90 1.08
CA GLY A 268 -10.92 3.94 0.05
C GLY A 268 -10.08 2.82 0.61
N ALA A 269 -10.14 1.66 -0.05
CA ALA A 269 -9.37 0.50 0.35
C ALA A 269 -8.96 -0.33 -0.88
N VAL A 270 -7.70 -0.77 -0.92
CA VAL A 270 -7.11 -1.50 -2.04
C VAL A 270 -6.68 -2.89 -1.57
N TRP A 271 -7.44 -3.90 -1.95
CA TRP A 271 -7.09 -5.29 -1.65
C TRP A 271 -5.89 -5.74 -2.49
N PHE A 272 -4.84 -6.19 -1.81
CA PHE A 272 -3.67 -6.79 -2.46
C PHE A 272 -3.97 -8.23 -2.88
N CYS A 273 -4.43 -8.38 -4.12
CA CYS A 273 -4.92 -9.65 -4.65
C CYS A 273 -3.81 -10.49 -5.28
N VAL A 274 -2.74 -10.73 -4.54
CA VAL A 274 -1.58 -11.52 -4.97
C VAL A 274 -1.17 -12.45 -3.83
N ASN A 275 -0.54 -13.58 -4.13
CA ASN A 275 0.10 -14.36 -3.08
C ASN A 275 1.48 -13.77 -2.79
N ASP A 276 1.79 -13.64 -1.52
CA ASP A 276 3.07 -13.13 -1.04
C ASP A 276 3.97 -14.27 -0.56
N TYR A 277 5.27 -14.01 -0.48
CA TYR A 277 6.30 -14.96 -0.10
C TYR A 277 7.12 -14.42 1.06
N ALA A 278 7.23 -15.18 2.14
CA ALA A 278 8.11 -14.88 3.26
C ALA A 278 9.21 -15.95 3.37
N SER A 279 10.46 -15.52 3.49
CA SER A 279 11.59 -16.43 3.73
C SER A 279 11.63 -16.88 5.19
N ILE A 280 11.87 -18.17 5.43
CA ILE A 280 12.08 -18.71 6.75
C ILE A 280 13.58 -18.83 7.07
N ASP A 281 14.38 -19.30 6.13
CA ASP A 281 15.80 -19.63 6.34
C ASP A 281 16.69 -19.32 5.11
N GLY A 282 16.21 -18.49 4.20
CA GLY A 282 16.90 -18.16 2.95
C GLY A 282 16.70 -19.18 1.83
N ASN A 283 16.31 -20.42 2.13
CA ASN A 283 16.04 -21.47 1.15
C ASN A 283 14.57 -21.92 1.16
N THR A 284 13.88 -21.74 2.27
CA THR A 284 12.50 -22.15 2.47
C THR A 284 11.60 -20.93 2.53
N TYR A 285 10.52 -20.93 1.78
CA TYR A 285 9.55 -19.84 1.72
C TYR A 285 8.16 -20.31 2.12
N ILE A 286 7.48 -19.49 2.92
CA ILE A 286 6.05 -19.61 3.17
C ILE A 286 5.32 -18.79 2.11
N ILE A 287 4.25 -19.35 1.58
CA ILE A 287 3.35 -18.63 0.67
C ILE A 287 2.14 -18.15 1.46
N ASN A 288 2.01 -16.84 1.58
CA ASN A 288 0.84 -16.20 2.16
C ASN A 288 -0.25 -16.08 1.07
N ASN A 289 -1.34 -16.82 1.22
CA ASN A 289 -2.42 -16.85 0.23
C ASN A 289 -3.37 -15.67 0.44
N LEU A 290 -3.00 -14.49 -0.07
CA LEU A 290 -3.79 -13.25 0.00
C LEU A 290 -4.75 -13.11 -1.19
N ARG A 291 -4.48 -13.82 -2.28
CA ARG A 291 -5.26 -13.75 -3.50
C ARG A 291 -6.65 -14.37 -3.31
N ILE A 292 -7.66 -13.69 -3.85
CA ILE A 292 -9.02 -14.20 -3.94
C ILE A 292 -9.15 -15.00 -5.24
N ASP A 293 -9.09 -16.32 -5.12
CA ASP A 293 -9.25 -17.23 -6.24
C ASP A 293 -10.72 -17.54 -6.50
N PRO A 294 -11.10 -17.90 -7.74
CA PRO A 294 -12.48 -18.19 -8.10
C PRO A 294 -13.14 -19.31 -7.28
N GLU A 295 -12.34 -20.24 -6.75
CA GLU A 295 -12.83 -21.32 -5.88
C GLU A 295 -13.16 -20.87 -4.45
N LEU A 296 -12.77 -19.67 -4.05
CA LEU A 296 -13.11 -19.08 -2.74
C LEU A 296 -14.51 -18.45 -2.77
N THR A 297 -15.52 -19.26 -3.06
CA THR A 297 -16.89 -18.81 -3.29
C THR A 297 -17.47 -18.05 -2.10
N ASP A 298 -17.22 -18.51 -0.86
CA ASP A 298 -17.67 -17.84 0.37
C ASP A 298 -17.11 -16.42 0.48
N THR A 299 -15.82 -16.22 0.14
CA THR A 299 -15.18 -14.90 0.15
C THR A 299 -15.76 -13.99 -0.93
N ILE A 300 -15.95 -14.52 -2.15
CA ILE A 300 -16.55 -13.79 -3.27
C ILE A 300 -17.97 -13.33 -2.95
N GLU A 301 -18.78 -14.19 -2.35
CA GLU A 301 -20.14 -13.85 -1.94
C GLU A 301 -20.15 -12.74 -0.88
N CYS A 302 -19.26 -12.82 0.13
CA CYS A 302 -19.13 -11.76 1.13
C CYS A 302 -18.72 -10.42 0.53
N PHE A 303 -17.85 -10.41 -0.47
CA PHE A 303 -17.51 -9.18 -1.20
C PHE A 303 -18.69 -8.64 -1.98
N ARG A 304 -19.38 -9.47 -2.76
CA ARG A 304 -20.57 -9.05 -3.54
C ARG A 304 -21.63 -8.42 -2.64
N ASP A 305 -21.94 -9.09 -1.55
CA ASP A 305 -22.95 -8.63 -0.59
C ASP A 305 -22.52 -7.32 0.08
N GLY A 306 -21.26 -7.24 0.49
CA GLY A 306 -20.70 -6.06 1.13
C GLY A 306 -20.67 -4.86 0.19
N LEU A 307 -20.18 -5.02 -1.04
CA LEU A 307 -20.15 -3.98 -2.06
C LEU A 307 -21.55 -3.47 -2.41
N ALA A 308 -22.53 -4.39 -2.53
CA ALA A 308 -23.91 -4.01 -2.80
C ALA A 308 -24.56 -3.19 -1.67
N ARG A 309 -24.11 -3.38 -0.40
CA ARG A 309 -24.63 -2.66 0.77
C ARG A 309 -23.98 -1.31 1.00
N THR A 310 -22.69 -1.18 0.69
CA THR A 310 -21.88 0.02 1.01
C THR A 310 -21.86 1.06 -0.12
N HIS A 311 -22.34 0.74 -1.31
CA HIS A 311 -22.39 1.62 -2.47
C HIS A 311 -23.82 1.97 -2.93
N GLN A 312 -24.76 2.06 -1.99
CA GLN A 312 -26.12 2.55 -2.25
C GLN A 312 -26.24 4.06 -2.11
#